data_e6b792730811508fa7ae4a407b8c4805
#
_entry.id   e6b792730811508fa7ae4a407b8c4805
#
_cell.length_a   1.000
_cell.length_b   1.000
_cell.length_c   1.000
_cell.angle_alpha   90.00
_cell.angle_beta   90.00
_cell.angle_gamma   90.00
#
_symmetry.space_group_name_H-M   'P 1'
#
loop_
_entity.id
_entity.type
_entity.pdbx_description
1 polymer ?
#
loop_
_entity_poly.entity_id
_entity_poly.type
_entity_poly.pdbx_seq_one_letter_code
_entity_poly.pdbx_strand_id
1 'polypeptide(L)'
;MILRIGLSALLALPLAACGAGTIVPPAASVAPPPGPPASAFMKQGPLLGSDARGLNQMFGQPRLDIRETGVRKLQYGNGRCVLDAYLYAPAKGKEPVVTHVDARTPTGVDVDPATCATALQAK
;
A
#
# COMPACT_ATOMS: atom_id res chain seq x y z
N MET A 1 -26.49 56.02 59.92
CA MET A 1 -25.40 55.15 59.55
C MET A 1 -25.99 53.76 59.32
N ILE A 2 -26.21 53.41 58.10
CA ILE A 2 -26.94 52.21 57.78
C ILE A 2 -25.96 51.28 57.10
N LEU A 3 -25.64 50.19 57.80
CA LEU A 3 -24.79 49.08 57.34
C LEU A 3 -25.61 48.21 56.39
N ARG A 4 -25.27 48.17 55.10
CA ARG A 4 -25.88 47.24 54.18
C ARG A 4 -24.93 46.09 53.96
N ILE A 5 -25.28 44.94 54.49
CA ILE A 5 -24.64 43.65 54.28
C ILE A 5 -25.14 43.11 52.96
N GLY A 6 -24.26 43.09 51.93
CA GLY A 6 -24.54 42.48 50.69
C GLY A 6 -24.29 40.95 50.75
N LEU A 7 -25.35 40.21 50.67
CA LEU A 7 -25.31 38.72 50.59
C LEU A 7 -24.99 38.29 49.18
N SER A 8 -23.72 37.96 48.91
CA SER A 8 -23.31 37.38 47.65
C SER A 8 -23.63 35.89 47.64
N ALA A 9 -24.67 35.52 46.91
CA ALA A 9 -25.01 34.14 46.63
C ALA A 9 -24.03 33.55 45.59
N LEU A 10 -23.11 32.69 46.03
CA LEU A 10 -22.31 31.86 45.11
C LEU A 10 -23.21 30.77 44.52
N LEU A 11 -23.48 30.90 43.27
CA LEU A 11 -24.15 29.87 42.46
C LEU A 11 -23.09 28.83 42.05
N ALA A 12 -23.01 27.71 42.75
CA ALA A 12 -22.18 26.58 42.37
C ALA A 12 -22.93 25.79 41.30
N LEU A 13 -22.45 25.82 40.03
CA LEU A 13 -22.90 24.93 38.99
C LEU A 13 -22.18 23.57 39.14
N PRO A 14 -22.91 22.47 39.24
CA PRO A 14 -22.28 21.14 39.12
C PRO A 14 -21.93 20.91 37.66
N LEU A 15 -20.64 20.77 37.34
CA LEU A 15 -20.18 20.18 36.10
C LEU A 15 -20.52 18.67 36.14
N ALA A 16 -21.62 18.29 35.50
CA ALA A 16 -21.88 16.90 35.19
C ALA A 16 -20.93 16.48 34.08
N ALA A 17 -19.81 15.85 34.45
CA ALA A 17 -18.94 15.15 33.51
C ALA A 17 -19.67 13.89 32.98
N CYS A 18 -20.35 14.00 31.86
CA CYS A 18 -20.78 12.84 31.09
C CYS A 18 -19.54 12.17 30.49
N GLY A 19 -18.92 11.30 31.26
CA GLY A 19 -17.99 10.31 30.73
C GLY A 19 -18.76 9.30 29.89
N ALA A 20 -19.07 9.62 28.63
CA ALA A 20 -19.45 8.62 27.67
C ALA A 20 -18.19 7.80 27.34
N GLY A 21 -17.96 6.75 28.13
CA GLY A 21 -17.02 5.71 27.76
C GLY A 21 -17.52 5.09 26.46
N THR A 22 -16.98 5.51 25.33
CA THR A 22 -17.11 4.78 24.09
C THR A 22 -16.42 3.44 24.30
N ILE A 23 -17.23 2.41 24.53
CA ILE A 23 -16.76 1.02 24.44
C ILE A 23 -16.44 0.83 22.96
N VAL A 24 -15.16 1.03 22.60
CA VAL A 24 -14.66 0.62 21.29
C VAL A 24 -14.75 -0.92 21.30
N PRO A 25 -15.61 -1.53 20.49
CA PRO A 25 -15.61 -2.99 20.40
C PRO A 25 -14.19 -3.40 19.99
N PRO A 26 -13.66 -4.51 20.55
CA PRO A 26 -12.36 -5.00 20.12
C PRO A 26 -12.43 -5.13 18.60
N ALA A 27 -11.50 -4.46 17.91
CA ALA A 27 -11.39 -4.56 16.47
C ALA A 27 -11.38 -6.06 16.14
N ALA A 28 -12.41 -6.53 15.45
CA ALA A 28 -12.43 -7.89 14.97
C ALA A 28 -11.12 -8.04 14.21
N SER A 29 -10.26 -8.95 14.66
CA SER A 29 -9.03 -9.29 13.97
C SER A 29 -9.46 -9.80 12.59
N VAL A 30 -9.51 -8.91 11.62
CA VAL A 30 -9.72 -9.27 10.24
C VAL A 30 -8.50 -10.09 9.89
N ALA A 31 -8.69 -11.38 9.71
CA ALA A 31 -7.65 -12.25 9.21
C ALA A 31 -7.09 -11.58 7.94
N PRO A 32 -5.76 -11.46 7.77
CA PRO A 32 -5.20 -10.95 6.55
C PRO A 32 -5.84 -11.70 5.37
N PRO A 33 -6.19 -11.01 4.28
CA PRO A 33 -6.75 -11.67 3.12
C PRO A 33 -5.83 -12.84 2.75
N PRO A 34 -6.39 -14.00 2.37
CA PRO A 34 -5.58 -15.12 1.93
C PRO A 34 -4.63 -14.63 0.86
N GLY A 35 -3.33 -14.86 1.04
CA GLY A 35 -2.33 -14.53 0.05
C GLY A 35 -2.70 -15.13 -1.31
N PRO A 36 -2.21 -14.57 -2.41
CA PRO A 36 -2.48 -15.11 -3.72
C PRO A 36 -2.11 -16.61 -3.75
N PRO A 37 -2.92 -17.45 -4.41
CA PRO A 37 -2.64 -18.87 -4.48
C PRO A 37 -1.25 -19.11 -5.09
N ALA A 38 -0.55 -20.13 -4.63
CA ALA A 38 0.79 -20.49 -5.10
C ALA A 38 0.88 -20.57 -6.64
N SER A 39 -0.23 -20.91 -7.32
CA SER A 39 -0.34 -20.87 -8.77
C SER A 39 -0.19 -19.47 -9.38
N ALA A 40 -0.47 -18.41 -8.63
CA ALA A 40 -0.26 -17.05 -9.11
C ALA A 40 1.24 -16.71 -9.23
N PHE A 41 2.08 -17.29 -8.39
CA PHE A 41 3.53 -17.14 -8.48
C PHE A 41 4.12 -17.84 -9.72
N MET A 42 3.53 -18.95 -10.14
CA MET A 42 3.97 -19.66 -11.35
C MET A 42 3.65 -18.90 -12.64
N LYS A 43 2.65 -18.02 -12.63
CA LYS A 43 2.28 -17.19 -13.79
C LYS A 43 3.15 -15.95 -13.97
N GLN A 44 4.00 -15.63 -13.02
CA GLN A 44 4.91 -14.48 -13.09
C GLN A 44 6.16 -14.76 -13.94
N GLY A 45 6.40 -16.04 -14.28
CA GLY A 45 7.31 -16.54 -15.32
C GLY A 45 8.67 -15.83 -15.39
N PRO A 46 9.06 -15.37 -16.57
CA PRO A 46 10.41 -14.86 -16.82
C PRO A 46 10.74 -13.52 -16.15
N LEU A 47 9.77 -12.88 -15.49
CA LEU A 47 10.00 -11.61 -14.78
C LEU A 47 10.66 -11.81 -13.41
N LEU A 48 10.37 -12.93 -12.74
CA LEU A 48 10.97 -13.23 -11.44
C LEU A 48 12.49 -13.39 -11.57
N GLY A 49 13.22 -12.79 -10.63
CA GLY A 49 14.67 -12.81 -10.64
C GLY A 49 15.34 -11.81 -11.58
N SER A 50 14.57 -11.09 -12.41
CA SER A 50 15.11 -10.01 -13.23
C SER A 50 15.49 -8.82 -12.36
N ASP A 51 16.60 -8.16 -12.71
CA ASP A 51 16.95 -6.87 -12.11
C ASP A 51 16.27 -5.69 -12.84
N ALA A 52 16.44 -4.49 -12.32
CA ALA A 52 15.87 -3.29 -12.92
C ALA A 52 16.37 -3.04 -14.36
N ARG A 53 17.60 -3.42 -14.67
CA ARG A 53 18.17 -3.28 -16.00
C ARG A 53 17.48 -4.21 -16.98
N GLY A 54 17.28 -5.47 -16.59
CA GLY A 54 16.56 -6.45 -17.41
C GLY A 54 15.12 -6.03 -17.68
N LEU A 55 14.42 -5.50 -16.68
CA LEU A 55 13.06 -4.97 -16.86
C LEU A 55 13.04 -3.77 -17.82
N ASN A 56 14.00 -2.85 -17.70
CA ASN A 56 14.08 -1.68 -18.59
C ASN A 56 14.42 -2.07 -20.03
N GLN A 57 15.18 -3.15 -20.23
CA GLN A 57 15.43 -3.68 -21.58
C GLN A 57 14.16 -4.27 -22.20
N MET A 58 13.31 -4.92 -21.40
CA MET A 58 12.05 -5.51 -21.87
C MET A 58 10.96 -4.47 -22.13
N PHE A 59 10.80 -3.50 -21.25
CA PHE A 59 9.64 -2.59 -21.21
C PHE A 59 9.98 -1.11 -21.48
N GLY A 60 11.25 -0.77 -21.57
CA GLY A 60 11.72 0.62 -21.63
C GLY A 60 11.79 1.27 -20.26
N GLN A 61 11.76 2.59 -20.21
CA GLN A 61 11.82 3.32 -18.95
C GLN A 61 10.55 3.12 -18.13
N PRO A 62 10.66 2.88 -16.81
CA PRO A 62 9.49 2.78 -15.94
C PRO A 62 8.80 4.15 -15.81
N ARG A 63 7.49 4.14 -15.63
CA ARG A 63 6.69 5.34 -15.33
C ARG A 63 6.91 5.83 -13.91
N LEU A 64 7.18 4.90 -12.99
CA LEU A 64 7.53 5.18 -11.60
C LEU A 64 8.69 4.28 -11.18
N ASP A 65 9.64 4.85 -10.44
CA ASP A 65 10.75 4.15 -9.78
C ASP A 65 10.77 4.63 -8.33
N ILE A 66 10.21 3.83 -7.45
CA ILE A 66 10.09 4.13 -6.02
C ILE A 66 11.10 3.26 -5.27
N ARG A 67 11.92 3.91 -4.44
CA ARG A 67 12.91 3.25 -3.60
C ARG A 67 12.59 3.52 -2.15
N GLU A 68 12.36 2.46 -1.41
CA GLU A 68 12.15 2.48 0.03
C GLU A 68 13.16 1.54 0.70
N THR A 69 13.21 1.57 2.04
CA THR A 69 14.10 0.68 2.78
C THR A 69 13.78 -0.78 2.46
N GLY A 70 14.71 -1.45 1.78
CA GLY A 70 14.63 -2.89 1.48
C GLY A 70 13.79 -3.25 0.24
N VAL A 71 13.10 -2.30 -0.41
CA VAL A 71 12.29 -2.58 -1.59
C VAL A 71 12.43 -1.49 -2.65
N ARG A 72 12.43 -1.90 -3.91
CA ARG A 72 12.31 -1.01 -5.07
C ARG A 72 11.10 -1.42 -5.88
N LYS A 73 10.22 -0.49 -6.16
CA LYS A 73 9.03 -0.72 -7.00
C LYS A 73 9.22 -0.02 -8.33
N LEU A 74 9.12 -0.76 -9.41
CA LEU A 74 9.09 -0.23 -10.77
C LEU A 74 7.70 -0.41 -11.36
N GLN A 75 7.17 0.64 -11.98
CA GLN A 75 5.88 0.60 -12.64
C GLN A 75 6.04 0.86 -14.13
N TYR A 76 5.47 -0.02 -14.93
CA TYR A 76 5.39 0.08 -16.38
C TYR A 76 3.94 0.15 -16.83
N GLY A 77 3.67 0.81 -17.95
CA GLY A 77 2.31 0.91 -18.47
C GLY A 77 2.27 1.50 -19.86
N ASN A 78 1.27 1.11 -20.66
CA ASN A 78 1.09 1.54 -22.05
C ASN A 78 -0.37 1.89 -22.41
N GLY A 79 -1.23 2.14 -21.43
CA GLY A 79 -2.66 2.39 -21.63
C GLY A 79 -3.53 1.13 -21.73
N ARG A 80 -2.94 -0.05 -21.92
CA ARG A 80 -3.64 -1.35 -21.91
C ARG A 80 -3.63 -1.97 -20.53
N CYS A 81 -2.47 -1.95 -19.89
CA CYS A 81 -2.30 -2.42 -18.52
C CYS A 81 -1.19 -1.65 -17.80
N VAL A 82 -1.16 -1.83 -16.49
CA VAL A 82 -0.14 -1.33 -15.59
C VAL A 82 0.49 -2.53 -14.91
N LEU A 83 1.81 -2.64 -14.96
CA LEU A 83 2.61 -3.68 -14.34
C LEU A 83 3.43 -3.06 -13.21
N ASP A 84 3.29 -3.57 -12.02
CA ASP A 84 4.08 -3.19 -10.84
C ASP A 84 5.04 -4.34 -10.50
N ALA A 85 6.34 -4.09 -10.60
CA ALA A 85 7.38 -5.04 -10.23
C ALA A 85 8.01 -4.64 -8.90
N TYR A 86 8.08 -5.56 -7.97
CA TYR A 86 8.66 -5.39 -6.64
C TYR A 86 9.99 -6.13 -6.56
N LEU A 87 11.06 -5.38 -6.35
CA LEU A 87 12.42 -5.89 -6.31
C LEU A 87 12.97 -5.82 -4.90
N TYR A 88 13.55 -6.91 -4.44
CA TYR A 88 14.22 -7.02 -3.16
C TYR A 88 15.64 -7.53 -3.36
N ALA A 89 16.58 -7.02 -2.57
CA ALA A 89 17.92 -7.55 -2.56
C ALA A 89 17.92 -8.95 -1.92
N PRO A 90 18.47 -9.98 -2.60
CA PRO A 90 18.53 -11.33 -2.04
C PRO A 90 19.47 -11.44 -0.84
N ALA A 91 20.40 -10.50 -0.71
CA ALA A 91 21.30 -10.35 0.43
C ALA A 91 21.81 -8.91 0.49
N LYS A 92 22.36 -8.50 1.63
CA LYS A 92 22.92 -7.17 1.81
C LYS A 92 23.99 -6.87 0.74
N GLY A 93 23.86 -5.72 0.07
CA GLY A 93 24.79 -5.26 -0.98
C GLY A 93 24.62 -5.95 -2.34
N LYS A 94 23.61 -6.81 -2.48
CA LYS A 94 23.27 -7.43 -3.78
C LYS A 94 22.26 -6.60 -4.53
N GLU A 95 22.31 -6.71 -5.86
CA GLU A 95 21.34 -6.03 -6.74
C GLU A 95 19.92 -6.55 -6.45
N PRO A 96 18.95 -5.65 -6.26
CA PRO A 96 17.56 -6.03 -6.09
C PRO A 96 17.01 -6.73 -7.33
N VAL A 97 16.31 -7.83 -7.11
CA VAL A 97 15.65 -8.62 -8.15
C VAL A 97 14.16 -8.76 -7.89
N VAL A 98 13.40 -8.97 -8.95
CA VAL A 98 11.95 -9.14 -8.87
C VAL A 98 11.61 -10.39 -8.06
N THR A 99 10.82 -10.20 -7.03
CA THR A 99 10.25 -11.26 -6.20
C THR A 99 8.74 -11.36 -6.33
N HIS A 100 8.10 -10.28 -6.75
CA HIS A 100 6.64 -10.22 -6.93
C HIS A 100 6.28 -9.25 -8.04
N VAL A 101 5.21 -9.58 -8.76
CA VAL A 101 4.65 -8.75 -9.84
C VAL A 101 3.14 -8.71 -9.73
N ASP A 102 2.57 -7.52 -9.79
CA ASP A 102 1.13 -7.29 -9.93
C ASP A 102 0.82 -6.65 -11.28
N ALA A 103 -0.32 -6.94 -11.84
CA ALA A 103 -0.79 -6.28 -13.05
C ALA A 103 -2.29 -5.96 -12.96
N ARG A 104 -2.66 -4.83 -13.52
CA ARG A 104 -4.05 -4.36 -13.57
C ARG A 104 -4.33 -3.59 -14.84
N THR A 105 -5.61 -3.48 -15.18
CA THR A 105 -6.06 -2.53 -16.20
C THR A 105 -5.88 -1.09 -15.71
N PRO A 106 -5.90 -0.08 -16.59
CA PRO A 106 -5.90 1.33 -16.16
C PRO A 106 -7.07 1.70 -15.23
N THR A 107 -8.16 0.94 -15.28
CA THR A 107 -9.34 1.11 -14.40
C THR A 107 -9.22 0.37 -13.07
N GLY A 108 -8.13 -0.37 -12.84
CA GLY A 108 -7.83 -1.02 -11.56
C GLY A 108 -8.28 -2.49 -11.45
N VAL A 109 -8.71 -3.12 -12.52
CA VAL A 109 -9.08 -4.55 -12.52
C VAL A 109 -7.82 -5.41 -12.65
N ASP A 110 -7.67 -6.39 -11.78
CA ASP A 110 -6.53 -7.33 -11.81
C ASP A 110 -6.50 -8.13 -13.11
N VAL A 111 -5.32 -8.26 -13.69
CA VAL A 111 -5.05 -9.06 -14.88
C VAL A 111 -3.83 -9.95 -14.66
N ASP A 112 -3.70 -10.97 -15.52
CA ASP A 112 -2.54 -11.85 -15.46
C ASP A 112 -1.24 -11.08 -15.79
N PRO A 113 -0.22 -11.11 -14.90
CA PRO A 113 1.03 -10.38 -15.12
C PRO A 113 1.77 -10.78 -16.39
N ALA A 114 1.75 -12.07 -16.78
CA ALA A 114 2.42 -12.51 -17.99
C ALA A 114 1.73 -11.94 -19.25
N THR A 115 0.41 -11.90 -19.24
CA THR A 115 -0.39 -11.28 -20.31
C THR A 115 -0.10 -9.79 -20.41
N CYS A 116 -0.04 -9.09 -19.28
CA CYS A 116 0.32 -7.67 -19.25
C CYS A 116 1.75 -7.44 -19.77
N ALA A 117 2.71 -8.25 -19.32
CA ALA A 117 4.10 -8.16 -19.78
C ALA A 117 4.21 -8.30 -21.31
N THR A 118 3.48 -9.25 -21.89
CA THR A 118 3.41 -9.41 -23.35
C THR A 118 2.82 -8.17 -24.03
N ALA A 119 1.75 -7.60 -23.47
CA ALA A 119 1.12 -6.39 -24.00
C ALA A 119 2.04 -5.15 -23.91
N LEU A 120 2.91 -5.09 -22.90
CA LEU A 120 3.90 -4.01 -22.75
C LEU A 120 5.06 -4.11 -23.73
N GLN A 121 5.44 -5.31 -24.14
CA GLN A 121 6.49 -5.55 -25.13
C GLN A 121 6.02 -5.33 -26.58
N ALA A 122 4.72 -5.44 -26.83
CA ALA A 122 4.14 -5.18 -28.14
C ALA A 122 4.24 -3.69 -28.47
N LYS A 123 5.06 -3.33 -29.45
CA LYS A 123 5.22 -1.97 -29.97
C LYS A 123 4.19 -1.67 -31.06
#